data_7c006c3ee70e565a2f16ad69742c4817
#
_entry.id   7c006c3ee70e565a2f16ad69742c4817
#
_cell.length_a   1.000
_cell.length_b   1.000
_cell.length_c   1.000
_cell.angle_alpha   90.00
_cell.angle_beta   90.00
_cell.angle_gamma   90.00
#
_symmetry.space_group_name_H-M   'P 1'
#
loop_
_entity.id
_entity.type
_entity.pdbx_description
1 polymer ?
#
loop_
_entity_poly.entity_id
_entity_poly.type
_entity_poly.pdbx_seq_one_letter_code
_entity_poly.pdbx_strand_id
1 'polypeptide(L)'
;KSEPDSEYINTACLLIHAAKIDENYTSEEREIIKKTVKKLYPGLNNLDDIILKAEQKENDSNHIQEFTRDVKSLNTENKIIIVETLWRIILSDGKSDIYENNLMRRLAGLLYLDDKIVGETKIKVLNNK
;
A
#
# COMPACT_ATOMS: atom_id res chain seq x y z
N LYS A 1 7.59 3.36 -22.90
CA LYS A 1 6.69 2.21 -22.83
C LYS A 1 6.79 1.54 -21.47
N SER A 2 5.75 1.63 -20.68
CA SER A 2 5.75 0.99 -19.37
C SER A 2 5.52 -0.51 -19.53
N GLU A 3 6.32 -1.30 -18.86
CA GLU A 3 6.10 -2.73 -18.82
C GLU A 3 4.93 -3.02 -17.89
N PRO A 4 4.06 -3.99 -18.27
CA PRO A 4 2.94 -4.34 -17.37
C PRO A 4 3.40 -4.72 -15.98
N ASP A 5 4.61 -5.28 -15.86
CA ASP A 5 5.15 -5.73 -14.59
C ASP A 5 5.40 -4.60 -13.60
N SER A 6 5.69 -3.38 -14.09
CA SER A 6 6.08 -2.30 -13.20
C SER A 6 4.92 -1.77 -12.36
N GLU A 7 3.69 -1.89 -12.87
CA GLU A 7 2.53 -1.36 -12.16
C GLU A 7 2.27 -2.11 -10.85
N TYR A 8 2.17 -3.43 -10.89
CA TYR A 8 1.91 -4.17 -9.65
C TYR A 8 3.12 -4.25 -8.74
N ILE A 9 4.32 -4.21 -9.29
CA ILE A 9 5.52 -4.13 -8.46
C ILE A 9 5.56 -2.80 -7.71
N ASN A 10 5.25 -1.69 -8.38
CA ASN A 10 5.21 -0.38 -7.73
C ASN A 10 4.11 -0.30 -6.67
N THR A 11 2.97 -0.92 -6.92
CA THR A 11 1.90 -1.00 -5.94
C THR A 11 2.38 -1.74 -4.69
N ALA A 12 3.04 -2.89 -4.88
CA ALA A 12 3.59 -3.65 -3.78
C ALA A 12 4.68 -2.86 -3.04
N CYS A 13 5.52 -2.14 -3.78
CA CYS A 13 6.55 -1.28 -3.18
C CYS A 13 5.95 -0.22 -2.25
N LEU A 14 4.86 0.39 -2.67
CA LEU A 14 4.18 1.39 -1.87
C LEU A 14 3.70 0.81 -0.54
N LEU A 15 3.10 -0.36 -0.60
CA LEU A 15 2.59 -1.04 0.59
C LEU A 15 3.74 -1.46 1.52
N ILE A 16 4.81 -1.96 0.95
CA ILE A 16 6.00 -2.36 1.72
C ILE A 16 6.63 -1.14 2.39
N HIS A 17 6.73 -0.04 1.65
CA HIS A 17 7.29 1.20 2.18
C HIS A 17 6.53 1.68 3.41
N ALA A 18 5.20 1.64 3.34
CA ALA A 18 4.35 2.04 4.46
C ALA A 18 4.57 1.14 5.68
N ALA A 19 4.71 -0.16 5.46
CA ALA A 19 4.97 -1.10 6.54
C ALA A 19 6.32 -0.84 7.19
N LYS A 20 7.33 -0.52 6.40
CA LYS A 20 8.69 -0.26 6.92
C LYS A 20 8.79 1.04 7.71
N ILE A 21 7.97 2.03 7.40
CA ILE A 21 7.97 3.29 8.15
C ILE A 21 7.64 3.02 9.61
N ASP A 22 6.80 2.04 9.88
CA ASP A 22 6.43 1.65 11.23
C ASP A 22 7.47 0.70 11.86
N GLU A 23 8.56 0.42 11.16
CA GLU A 23 9.64 -0.47 11.58
C GLU A 23 9.15 -1.89 11.92
N ASN A 24 7.99 -2.26 11.42
CA ASN A 24 7.34 -3.52 11.73
C ASN A 24 6.94 -4.30 10.48
N TYR A 25 7.82 -4.38 9.52
CA TYR A 25 7.54 -5.18 8.33
C TYR A 25 7.66 -6.66 8.69
N THR A 26 6.59 -7.21 9.22
CA THR A 26 6.53 -8.58 9.71
C THR A 26 6.05 -9.55 8.63
N SER A 27 6.14 -10.83 8.93
CA SER A 27 5.57 -11.87 8.05
C SER A 27 4.07 -11.68 7.86
N GLU A 28 3.38 -11.27 8.90
CA GLU A 28 1.93 -11.03 8.82
C GLU A 28 1.61 -9.90 7.85
N GLU A 29 2.36 -8.81 7.94
CA GLU A 29 2.16 -7.67 7.04
C GLU A 29 2.51 -8.05 5.61
N ARG A 30 3.55 -8.85 5.42
CA ARG A 30 3.91 -9.34 4.11
C ARG A 30 2.76 -10.13 3.49
N GLU A 31 2.08 -10.96 4.29
CA GLU A 31 0.93 -11.72 3.81
C GLU A 31 -0.25 -10.82 3.48
N ILE A 32 -0.50 -9.78 4.27
CA ILE A 32 -1.55 -8.81 3.97
C ILE A 32 -1.29 -8.14 2.62
N ILE A 33 -0.05 -7.72 2.39
CA ILE A 33 0.34 -7.08 1.13
C ILE A 33 0.17 -8.05 -0.04
N LYS A 34 0.60 -9.29 0.14
CA LYS A 34 0.49 -10.31 -0.90
C LYS A 34 -0.97 -10.53 -1.30
N LYS A 35 -1.86 -10.64 -0.30
CA LYS A 35 -3.29 -10.80 -0.57
C LYS A 35 -3.87 -9.61 -1.31
N THR A 36 -3.45 -8.40 -0.94
CA THR A 36 -3.93 -7.19 -1.58
C THR A 36 -3.49 -7.13 -3.04
N VAL A 37 -2.23 -7.45 -3.32
CA VAL A 37 -1.73 -7.49 -4.68
C VAL A 37 -2.51 -8.50 -5.51
N LYS A 38 -2.79 -9.68 -4.94
CA LYS A 38 -3.60 -10.68 -5.63
C LYS A 38 -5.02 -10.18 -5.90
N LYS A 39 -5.61 -9.45 -4.96
CA LYS A 39 -6.94 -8.89 -5.12
C LYS A 39 -6.99 -7.84 -6.23
N LEU A 40 -5.96 -6.99 -6.30
CA LEU A 40 -5.89 -5.93 -7.31
C LEU A 40 -5.53 -6.47 -8.69
N TYR A 41 -4.75 -7.53 -8.75
CA TYR A 41 -4.26 -8.09 -10.01
C TYR A 41 -4.49 -9.61 -10.00
N PRO A 42 -5.74 -10.06 -10.19
CA PRO A 42 -6.10 -11.48 -9.99
C PRO A 42 -5.40 -12.45 -10.94
N GLY A 43 -4.89 -11.94 -12.06
CA GLY A 43 -4.20 -12.81 -13.03
C GLY A 43 -2.77 -13.15 -12.67
N LEU A 44 -2.25 -12.60 -11.57
CA LEU A 44 -0.85 -12.83 -11.23
C LEU A 44 -0.62 -14.21 -10.62
N ASN A 45 0.48 -14.82 -11.05
CA ASN A 45 1.03 -16.04 -10.45
C ASN A 45 2.36 -15.65 -9.81
N ASN A 46 2.93 -16.54 -9.03
CA ASN A 46 4.25 -16.32 -8.42
C ASN A 46 4.30 -15.06 -7.56
N LEU A 47 3.29 -14.89 -6.69
CA LEU A 47 3.20 -13.73 -5.84
C LEU A 47 4.43 -13.57 -4.93
N ASP A 48 5.02 -14.67 -4.47
CA ASP A 48 6.21 -14.61 -3.64
C ASP A 48 7.37 -13.96 -4.38
N ASP A 49 7.56 -14.29 -5.65
CA ASP A 49 8.61 -13.68 -6.46
C ASP A 49 8.35 -12.20 -6.68
N ILE A 50 7.08 -11.84 -6.90
CA ILE A 50 6.69 -10.45 -7.10
C ILE A 50 6.98 -9.64 -5.84
N ILE A 51 6.64 -10.17 -4.67
CA ILE A 51 6.90 -9.51 -3.40
C ILE A 51 8.41 -9.36 -3.17
N LEU A 52 9.19 -10.39 -3.47
CA LEU A 52 10.65 -10.31 -3.35
C LEU A 52 11.23 -9.21 -4.24
N LYS A 53 10.78 -9.11 -5.47
CA LYS A 53 11.20 -8.05 -6.39
C LYS A 53 10.83 -6.67 -5.86
N ALA A 54 9.61 -6.56 -5.32
CA ALA A 54 9.15 -5.31 -4.76
C ALA A 54 9.94 -4.91 -3.51
N GLU A 55 10.25 -5.87 -2.66
CA GLU A 55 11.07 -5.62 -1.47
C GLU A 55 12.45 -5.10 -1.86
N GLN A 56 13.03 -5.67 -2.89
CA GLN A 56 14.34 -5.27 -3.38
C GLN A 56 14.29 -3.87 -3.99
N LYS A 57 13.29 -3.60 -4.80
CA LYS A 57 13.11 -2.29 -5.44
C LYS A 57 12.86 -1.20 -4.40
N GLU A 58 12.02 -1.47 -3.41
CA GLU A 58 11.73 -0.51 -2.35
C GLU A 58 13.00 -0.20 -1.54
N ASN A 59 13.80 -1.23 -1.28
CA ASN A 59 15.05 -1.06 -0.54
C ASN A 59 16.06 -0.19 -1.29
N ASP A 60 16.02 -0.24 -2.62
CA ASP A 60 16.97 0.50 -3.46
C ASP A 60 16.49 1.91 -3.82
N SER A 61 15.26 2.27 -3.46
CA SER A 61 14.67 3.55 -3.85
C SER A 61 14.51 4.48 -2.65
N ASN A 62 14.68 5.78 -2.90
CA ASN A 62 14.54 6.81 -1.87
C ASN A 62 13.29 7.67 -2.10
N HIS A 63 12.49 7.39 -3.14
CA HIS A 63 11.40 8.29 -3.54
C HIS A 63 10.07 7.57 -3.62
N ILE A 64 9.20 7.87 -2.68
CA ILE A 64 7.85 7.29 -2.64
C ILE A 64 7.01 7.66 -3.88
N GLN A 65 7.27 8.83 -4.49
CA GLN A 65 6.56 9.24 -5.70
C GLN A 65 6.73 8.25 -6.83
N GLU A 66 7.87 7.55 -6.87
CA GLU A 66 8.12 6.54 -7.88
C GLU A 66 7.10 5.41 -7.76
N PHE A 67 6.73 5.05 -6.54
CA PHE A 67 5.78 3.97 -6.29
C PHE A 67 4.34 4.41 -6.49
N THR A 68 4.03 5.68 -6.27
CA THR A 68 2.66 6.17 -6.40
C THR A 68 2.28 6.52 -7.84
N ARG A 69 3.27 6.68 -8.71
CA ARG A 69 3.03 7.10 -10.09
C ARG A 69 2.01 6.25 -10.82
N ASP A 70 2.17 4.92 -10.72
CA ASP A 70 1.26 4.00 -11.40
C ASP A 70 -0.05 3.84 -10.63
N VAL A 71 0.03 3.92 -9.31
CA VAL A 71 -1.13 3.72 -8.44
C VAL A 71 -2.14 4.84 -8.60
N LYS A 72 -1.68 6.08 -8.78
CA LYS A 72 -2.61 7.22 -8.90
C LYS A 72 -3.47 7.17 -10.16
N SER A 73 -3.10 6.35 -11.13
CA SER A 73 -3.90 6.18 -12.35
C SER A 73 -4.93 5.07 -12.25
N LEU A 74 -4.95 4.33 -11.15
CA LEU A 74 -5.96 3.31 -10.91
C LEU A 74 -7.33 3.94 -10.69
N ASN A 75 -8.39 3.13 -10.85
CA ASN A 75 -9.72 3.63 -10.55
C ASN A 75 -9.89 3.82 -9.04
N THR A 76 -10.93 4.54 -8.66
CA THR A 76 -11.16 4.90 -7.27
C THR A 76 -11.33 3.67 -6.36
N GLU A 77 -12.02 2.63 -6.85
CA GLU A 77 -12.22 1.41 -6.07
C GLU A 77 -10.90 0.76 -5.70
N ASN A 78 -9.98 0.66 -6.67
CA ASN A 78 -8.68 0.06 -6.43
C ASN A 78 -7.83 0.91 -5.48
N LYS A 79 -7.91 2.23 -5.62
CA LYS A 79 -7.23 3.13 -4.69
C LYS A 79 -7.74 2.96 -3.27
N ILE A 80 -9.04 2.78 -3.10
CA ILE A 80 -9.64 2.54 -1.78
C ILE A 80 -9.13 1.24 -1.18
N ILE A 81 -9.01 0.19 -1.99
CA ILE A 81 -8.44 -1.08 -1.54
C ILE A 81 -7.01 -0.88 -1.01
N ILE A 82 -6.22 -0.09 -1.71
CA ILE A 82 -4.85 0.20 -1.29
C ILE A 82 -4.84 0.97 0.04
N VAL A 83 -5.67 1.99 0.16
CA VAL A 83 -5.76 2.78 1.40
C VAL A 83 -6.24 1.90 2.55
N GLU A 84 -7.20 1.03 2.31
CA GLU A 84 -7.68 0.09 3.33
C GLU A 84 -6.54 -0.80 3.82
N THR A 85 -5.74 -1.32 2.90
CA THR A 85 -4.60 -2.16 3.24
C THR A 85 -3.56 -1.37 4.04
N LEU A 86 -3.29 -0.14 3.64
CA LEU A 86 -2.36 0.72 4.37
C LEU A 86 -2.83 0.96 5.80
N TRP A 87 -4.12 1.20 6.00
CA TRP A 87 -4.67 1.34 7.35
C TRP A 87 -4.55 0.06 8.16
N ARG A 88 -4.78 -1.11 7.53
CA ARG A 88 -4.62 -2.39 8.21
C ARG A 88 -3.21 -2.59 8.70
N ILE A 89 -2.23 -2.24 7.87
CA ILE A 89 -0.82 -2.34 8.23
C ILE A 89 -0.49 -1.38 9.38
N ILE A 90 -0.89 -0.13 9.24
CA ILE A 90 -0.58 0.91 10.22
C ILE A 90 -1.25 0.64 11.55
N LEU A 91 -2.48 0.13 11.54
CA LEU A 91 -3.26 -0.11 12.75
C LEU A 91 -3.08 -1.52 13.30
N SER A 92 -2.17 -2.31 12.72
CA SER A 92 -1.98 -3.70 13.14
C SER A 92 -1.55 -3.84 14.59
N ASP A 93 -0.86 -2.84 15.12
CA ASP A 93 -0.45 -2.81 16.53
C ASP A 93 -1.50 -2.17 17.45
N GLY A 94 -2.64 -1.78 16.90
CA GLY A 94 -3.71 -1.15 17.66
C GLY A 94 -3.52 0.34 17.93
N LYS A 95 -2.46 0.92 17.37
CA LYS A 95 -2.14 2.34 17.59
C LYS A 95 -2.01 3.07 16.26
N SER A 96 -2.45 4.33 16.23
CA SER A 96 -2.07 5.21 15.15
C SER A 96 -1.52 6.48 15.77
N ASP A 97 -0.34 6.88 15.37
CA ASP A 97 0.27 8.09 15.90
C ASP A 97 0.24 9.21 14.84
N ILE A 98 0.79 10.36 15.21
CA ILE A 98 0.82 11.52 14.33
C ILE A 98 1.57 11.23 13.04
N TYR A 99 2.65 10.48 13.14
CA TYR A 99 3.48 10.08 12.00
C TYR A 99 2.65 9.33 10.96
N GLU A 100 1.91 8.35 11.42
CA GLU A 100 1.13 7.49 10.55
C GLU A 100 -0.02 8.24 9.91
N ASN A 101 -0.69 9.09 10.69
CA ASN A 101 -1.77 9.93 10.16
C ASN A 101 -1.25 10.91 9.10
N ASN A 102 -0.07 11.49 9.33
CA ASN A 102 0.54 12.39 8.36
C ASN A 102 0.95 11.64 7.09
N LEU A 103 1.47 10.42 7.23
CA LEU A 103 1.79 9.58 6.09
C LEU A 103 0.55 9.32 5.24
N MET A 104 -0.56 8.95 5.88
CA MET A 104 -1.80 8.66 5.15
C MET A 104 -2.34 9.90 4.45
N ARG A 105 -2.25 11.07 5.07
CA ARG A 105 -2.67 12.32 4.44
C ARG A 105 -1.83 12.62 3.21
N ARG A 106 -0.52 12.43 3.33
CA ARG A 106 0.40 12.63 2.22
C ARG A 106 0.12 11.66 1.08
N LEU A 107 -0.12 10.39 1.41
CA LEU A 107 -0.45 9.37 0.40
C LEU A 107 -1.78 9.68 -0.29
N ALA A 108 -2.77 10.13 0.47
CA ALA A 108 -4.05 10.54 -0.12
C ALA A 108 -3.86 11.62 -1.18
N GLY A 109 -3.02 12.61 -0.88
CA GLY A 109 -2.69 13.65 -1.84
C GLY A 109 -2.01 13.11 -3.09
N LEU A 110 -1.06 12.21 -2.90
CA LEU A 110 -0.32 11.62 -4.03
C LEU A 110 -1.21 10.72 -4.88
N LEU A 111 -2.24 10.13 -4.31
CA LEU A 111 -3.17 9.24 -5.01
C LEU A 111 -4.40 9.98 -5.52
N TYR A 112 -4.49 11.30 -5.31
CA TYR A 112 -5.64 12.12 -5.69
C TYR A 112 -6.93 11.64 -5.02
N LEU A 113 -6.85 11.25 -3.75
CA LEU A 113 -8.00 10.84 -2.97
C LEU A 113 -8.39 11.93 -1.98
N ASP A 114 -9.68 12.05 -1.73
CA ASP A 114 -10.25 12.96 -0.76
C ASP A 114 -9.91 12.51 0.65
N ASP A 115 -9.58 13.44 1.53
CA ASP A 115 -9.36 13.14 2.95
C ASP A 115 -10.56 12.46 3.58
N LYS A 116 -11.77 12.81 3.14
CA LYS A 116 -12.99 12.17 3.62
C LYS A 116 -13.00 10.67 3.35
N ILE A 117 -12.62 10.28 2.13
CA ILE A 117 -12.56 8.87 1.76
C ILE A 117 -11.54 8.13 2.62
N VAL A 118 -10.38 8.75 2.82
CA VAL A 118 -9.32 8.16 3.63
C VAL A 118 -9.77 7.95 5.08
N GLY A 119 -10.45 8.95 5.65
CA GLY A 119 -10.98 8.85 7.01
C GLY A 119 -12.06 7.80 7.15
N GLU A 120 -12.96 7.72 6.17
CA GLU A 120 -14.03 6.71 6.17
C GLU A 120 -13.44 5.30 6.09
N THR A 121 -12.40 5.14 5.29
CA THR A 121 -11.73 3.85 5.15
C THR A 121 -11.05 3.44 6.47
N LYS A 122 -10.48 4.40 7.19
CA LYS A 122 -9.89 4.13 8.50
C LYS A 122 -10.94 3.58 9.47
N ILE A 123 -12.10 4.22 9.51
CA ILE A 123 -13.20 3.79 10.39
C ILE A 123 -13.65 2.39 10.03
N LYS A 124 -13.77 2.10 8.74
CA LYS A 124 -14.16 0.77 8.27
C LYS A 124 -13.17 -0.30 8.75
N VAL A 125 -11.87 -0.02 8.65
CA VAL A 125 -10.85 -0.96 9.10
C VAL A 125 -10.93 -1.17 10.61
N LEU A 126 -11.11 -0.10 11.37
CA LEU A 126 -11.23 -0.19 12.82
C LEU A 126 -12.44 -1.01 13.25
N ASN A 127 -13.55 -0.88 12.52
CA ASN A 127 -14.79 -1.60 12.85
C ASN A 127 -14.75 -3.08 12.48
N ASN A 128 -13.86 -3.47 11.59
CA ASN A 128 -13.74 -4.84 11.11
C ASN A 128 -12.61 -5.62 11.77
N LYS A 129 -12.06 -5.07 12.83
CA LYS A 129 -11.00 -5.75 13.58
C LYS A 129 -11.53 -6.81 14.50
#